data_f14940516b1fe02756d2fbeaa0aba4d8
#
_entry.id   f14940516b1fe02756d2fbeaa0aba4d8
#
_cell.length_a   1.000
_cell.length_b   1.000
_cell.length_c   1.000
_cell.angle_alpha   90.00
_cell.angle_beta   90.00
_cell.angle_gamma   90.00
#
_symmetry.space_group_name_H-M   'P 1'
#
loop_
_entity.id
_entity.type
_entity.pdbx_description
1 polymer ?
#
loop_
_entity_poly.entity_id
_entity_poly.type
_entity_poly.pdbx_seq_one_letter_code
_entity_poly.pdbx_strand_id
1 'polypeptide(L)'
;MEEKKSPASAAESAASGQPAAVPAAELRPGRRKFPTVGDLFAMLGIAFGAQIVVGTAAMVFLLFAGHGLDFKSLEPAALGKVMAALYFCSMSITLAGILCYRRARGGSGPWARFSARGLNPALLLWAFVLMFAVGVVLEPLLRLMPELSLEVGRGFWTILSLVIFAPIFEELICRGVVLGSLRGKFGVTTAWLVSSLFFGVLHGQPVQVINATVIGLVLGYVY
;
A
#
# COMPACT_ATOMS: atom_id res chain seq x y z
N MET A 1 27.54 -27.87 -45.68
CA MET A 1 28.48 -26.75 -45.63
C MET A 1 28.03 -25.92 -44.44
N GLU A 2 28.55 -26.26 -43.25
CA GLU A 2 28.18 -25.62 -41.96
C GLU A 2 29.04 -24.38 -41.77
N GLU A 3 28.43 -23.23 -41.69
CA GLU A 3 29.07 -21.96 -41.42
C GLU A 3 29.37 -21.82 -39.92
N LYS A 4 30.64 -21.98 -39.59
CA LYS A 4 31.22 -21.94 -38.25
C LYS A 4 31.21 -20.48 -37.76
N LYS A 5 30.21 -20.09 -36.93
CA LYS A 5 30.18 -18.77 -36.24
C LYS A 5 31.42 -18.59 -35.37
N SER A 6 32.17 -17.53 -35.65
CA SER A 6 33.39 -17.12 -34.96
C SER A 6 33.13 -16.70 -33.49
N PRO A 7 34.00 -17.10 -32.54
CA PRO A 7 33.87 -16.77 -31.11
C PRO A 7 34.21 -15.29 -30.76
N ALA A 8 34.52 -14.44 -31.73
CA ALA A 8 34.90 -13.03 -31.48
C ALA A 8 33.74 -12.11 -31.08
N SER A 9 32.48 -12.46 -31.40
CA SER A 9 31.33 -11.64 -31.10
C SER A 9 30.87 -11.69 -29.63
N ALA A 10 31.29 -12.73 -28.89
CA ALA A 10 30.91 -12.88 -27.48
C ALA A 10 31.83 -12.11 -26.50
N ALA A 11 33.07 -11.81 -26.93
CA ALA A 11 34.04 -11.12 -26.08
C ALA A 11 33.89 -9.59 -26.08
N GLU A 12 33.29 -9.02 -27.12
CA GLU A 12 33.13 -7.57 -27.27
C GLU A 12 31.95 -7.01 -26.43
N SER A 13 30.95 -7.86 -26.09
CA SER A 13 29.82 -7.49 -25.24
C SER A 13 30.16 -7.42 -23.74
N ALA A 14 31.25 -8.06 -23.30
CA ALA A 14 31.66 -8.07 -21.90
C ALA A 14 32.43 -6.81 -21.46
N ALA A 15 32.93 -6.03 -22.41
CA ALA A 15 33.77 -4.86 -22.13
C ALA A 15 33.00 -3.52 -22.02
N SER A 16 31.71 -3.48 -22.40
CA SER A 16 30.96 -2.22 -22.49
C SER A 16 30.11 -1.86 -21.27
N GLY A 17 30.04 -2.69 -20.23
CA GLY A 17 29.26 -2.40 -19.00
C GLY A 17 27.76 -2.11 -19.20
N GLN A 18 27.23 -2.32 -20.41
CA GLN A 18 25.81 -2.18 -20.67
C GLN A 18 25.05 -3.38 -20.08
N PRO A 19 23.96 -3.14 -19.30
CA PRO A 19 23.10 -4.23 -18.88
C PRO A 19 22.57 -4.95 -20.12
N ALA A 20 22.76 -6.25 -20.18
CA ALA A 20 22.30 -7.09 -21.29
C ALA A 20 20.85 -6.73 -21.63
N ALA A 21 20.59 -6.32 -22.85
CA ALA A 21 19.26 -6.02 -23.35
C ALA A 21 18.40 -7.28 -23.18
N VAL A 22 17.36 -7.18 -22.38
CA VAL A 22 16.36 -8.25 -22.18
C VAL A 22 15.81 -8.61 -23.56
N PRO A 23 15.86 -9.90 -23.99
CA PRO A 23 15.39 -10.28 -25.30
C PRO A 23 13.96 -9.81 -25.53
N ALA A 24 13.67 -9.18 -26.66
CA ALA A 24 12.34 -8.66 -27.01
C ALA A 24 11.23 -9.74 -26.99
N ALA A 25 11.59 -11.01 -27.00
CA ALA A 25 10.67 -12.14 -26.82
C ALA A 25 10.05 -12.23 -25.42
N GLU A 26 10.72 -11.68 -24.38
CA GLU A 26 10.16 -11.62 -23.01
C GLU A 26 9.20 -10.42 -22.82
N LEU A 27 9.16 -9.49 -23.76
CA LEU A 27 8.28 -8.32 -23.77
C LEU A 27 6.93 -8.56 -24.44
N ARG A 28 6.61 -9.78 -24.85
CA ARG A 28 5.24 -10.07 -25.28
C ARG A 28 4.34 -10.01 -24.06
N PRO A 29 3.43 -9.01 -23.94
CA PRO A 29 2.46 -8.99 -22.88
C PRO A 29 1.48 -10.14 -23.14
N GLY A 30 1.80 -11.32 -22.63
CA GLY A 30 0.75 -12.30 -22.39
C GLY A 30 -0.30 -11.55 -21.59
N ARG A 31 -1.52 -11.41 -22.10
CA ARG A 31 -2.62 -10.65 -21.49
C ARG A 31 -2.74 -11.08 -20.03
N ARG A 32 -2.04 -10.38 -19.15
CA ARG A 32 -2.13 -10.65 -17.71
C ARG A 32 -3.56 -10.46 -17.32
N LYS A 33 -4.25 -11.52 -16.92
CA LYS A 33 -5.65 -11.46 -16.51
C LYS A 33 -5.85 -10.55 -15.29
N PHE A 34 -4.85 -10.45 -14.43
CA PHE A 34 -4.81 -9.67 -13.21
C PHE A 34 -3.82 -8.48 -13.33
N PRO A 35 -4.14 -7.27 -12.75
CA PRO A 35 -5.42 -6.89 -12.18
C PRO A 35 -6.39 -6.36 -13.25
N THR A 36 -7.68 -6.50 -12.99
CA THR A 36 -8.76 -5.78 -13.67
C THR A 36 -9.31 -4.70 -12.74
N VAL A 37 -10.18 -3.82 -13.24
CA VAL A 37 -10.91 -2.86 -12.38
C VAL A 37 -11.73 -3.60 -11.32
N GLY A 38 -12.38 -4.70 -11.70
CA GLY A 38 -13.11 -5.55 -10.75
C GLY A 38 -12.22 -6.15 -9.64
N ASP A 39 -10.95 -6.48 -9.97
CA ASP A 39 -10.00 -6.96 -8.97
C ASP A 39 -9.63 -5.87 -7.95
N LEU A 40 -9.56 -4.59 -8.36
CA LEU A 40 -9.32 -3.48 -7.43
C LEU A 40 -10.50 -3.31 -6.46
N PHE A 41 -11.73 -3.36 -6.97
CA PHE A 41 -12.91 -3.34 -6.10
C PHE A 41 -12.98 -4.56 -5.16
N ALA A 42 -12.61 -5.74 -5.64
CA ALA A 42 -12.52 -6.93 -4.79
C ALA A 42 -11.47 -6.77 -3.67
N MET A 43 -10.31 -6.17 -3.97
CA MET A 43 -9.30 -5.89 -2.94
C MET A 43 -9.78 -4.85 -1.92
N LEU A 44 -10.50 -3.81 -2.35
CA LEU A 44 -11.16 -2.86 -1.44
C LEU A 44 -12.21 -3.58 -0.58
N GLY A 45 -13.02 -4.44 -1.19
CA GLY A 45 -14.01 -5.26 -0.48
C GLY A 45 -13.38 -6.18 0.58
N ILE A 46 -12.21 -6.78 0.27
CA ILE A 46 -11.44 -7.57 1.24
C ILE A 46 -10.96 -6.68 2.40
N ALA A 47 -10.43 -5.48 2.10
CA ALA A 47 -9.94 -4.57 3.12
C ALA A 47 -11.05 -4.10 4.07
N PHE A 48 -12.15 -3.59 3.52
CA PHE A 48 -13.29 -3.15 4.34
C PHE A 48 -13.98 -4.31 5.04
N GLY A 49 -14.10 -5.47 4.38
CA GLY A 49 -14.66 -6.67 4.98
C GLY A 49 -13.84 -7.15 6.18
N ALA A 50 -12.52 -7.16 6.09
CA ALA A 50 -11.64 -7.50 7.20
C ALA A 50 -11.83 -6.54 8.40
N GLN A 51 -11.95 -5.23 8.14
CA GLN A 51 -12.19 -4.23 9.18
C GLN A 51 -13.56 -4.44 9.87
N ILE A 52 -14.60 -4.69 9.08
CA ILE A 52 -15.95 -4.97 9.63
C ILE A 52 -15.92 -6.24 10.49
N VAL A 53 -15.33 -7.32 10.00
CA VAL A 53 -15.27 -8.60 10.74
C VAL A 53 -14.51 -8.44 12.05
N VAL A 54 -13.31 -7.83 12.01
CA VAL A 54 -12.47 -7.64 13.21
C VAL A 54 -13.14 -6.66 14.17
N GLY A 55 -13.72 -5.56 13.67
CA GLY A 55 -14.45 -4.59 14.50
C GLY A 55 -15.67 -5.20 15.18
N THR A 56 -16.46 -5.98 14.43
CA THR A 56 -17.63 -6.69 15.00
C THR A 56 -17.20 -7.72 16.06
N ALA A 57 -16.15 -8.49 15.79
CA ALA A 57 -15.62 -9.45 16.76
C ALA A 57 -15.15 -8.75 18.04
N ALA A 58 -14.50 -7.59 17.93
CA ALA A 58 -14.09 -6.80 19.07
C ALA A 58 -15.29 -6.25 19.87
N MET A 59 -16.31 -5.74 19.19
CA MET A 59 -17.55 -5.29 19.83
C MET A 59 -18.23 -6.42 20.61
N VAL A 60 -18.35 -7.59 20.00
CA VAL A 60 -18.91 -8.79 20.66
C VAL A 60 -18.07 -9.18 21.87
N PHE A 61 -16.73 -9.19 21.74
CA PHE A 61 -15.84 -9.49 22.86
C PHE A 61 -16.03 -8.51 24.04
N LEU A 62 -16.09 -7.20 23.77
CA LEU A 62 -16.29 -6.18 24.80
C LEU A 62 -17.65 -6.32 25.49
N LEU A 63 -18.69 -6.69 24.75
CA LEU A 63 -20.00 -6.94 25.32
C LEU A 63 -19.97 -8.09 26.32
N PHE A 64 -19.33 -9.22 25.97
CA PHE A 64 -19.17 -10.36 26.86
C PHE A 64 -18.22 -10.08 28.04
N ALA A 65 -17.25 -9.19 27.86
CA ALA A 65 -16.34 -8.75 28.94
C ALA A 65 -16.99 -7.76 29.93
N GLY A 66 -18.26 -7.37 29.72
CA GLY A 66 -18.98 -6.47 30.60
C GLY A 66 -18.69 -4.98 30.42
N HIS A 67 -17.95 -4.62 29.37
CA HIS A 67 -17.63 -3.21 29.07
C HIS A 67 -18.70 -2.50 28.22
N GLY A 68 -19.75 -3.20 27.81
CA GLY A 68 -20.77 -2.67 26.92
C GLY A 68 -20.22 -2.46 25.49
N LEU A 69 -20.97 -1.68 24.67
CA LEU A 69 -20.57 -1.37 23.29
C LEU A 69 -19.83 -0.05 23.15
N ASP A 70 -19.39 0.56 24.27
CA ASP A 70 -18.77 1.88 24.28
C ASP A 70 -17.27 1.79 24.52
N PHE A 71 -16.49 1.95 23.45
CA PHE A 71 -15.05 2.07 23.52
C PHE A 71 -14.56 3.28 24.33
N LYS A 72 -15.41 4.31 24.50
CA LYS A 72 -15.08 5.53 25.28
C LYS A 72 -15.02 5.26 26.78
N SER A 73 -15.62 4.14 27.23
CA SER A 73 -15.53 3.71 28.63
C SER A 73 -14.16 3.16 29.01
N LEU A 74 -13.29 2.89 28.03
CA LEU A 74 -11.94 2.38 28.27
C LEU A 74 -10.98 3.53 28.62
N GLU A 75 -10.07 3.24 29.55
CA GLU A 75 -8.96 4.15 29.81
C GLU A 75 -8.16 4.42 28.51
N PRO A 76 -7.70 5.65 28.25
CA PRO A 76 -7.02 6.01 26.99
C PRO A 76 -5.83 5.11 26.63
N ALA A 77 -5.08 4.61 27.62
CA ALA A 77 -3.97 3.70 27.40
C ALA A 77 -4.44 2.29 27.02
N ALA A 78 -5.53 1.80 27.63
CA ALA A 78 -6.16 0.53 27.28
C ALA A 78 -6.80 0.61 25.88
N LEU A 79 -7.49 1.69 25.56
CA LEU A 79 -8.02 1.98 24.23
C LEU A 79 -6.92 1.93 23.17
N GLY A 80 -5.77 2.56 23.41
CA GLY A 80 -4.64 2.53 22.50
C GLY A 80 -4.12 1.12 22.21
N LYS A 81 -4.06 0.23 23.23
CA LYS A 81 -3.70 -1.19 23.05
C LYS A 81 -4.71 -1.94 22.19
N VAL A 82 -5.99 -1.77 22.51
CA VAL A 82 -7.09 -2.43 21.78
C VAL A 82 -7.08 -1.98 20.31
N MET A 83 -7.03 -0.68 20.06
CA MET A 83 -7.00 -0.13 18.70
C MET A 83 -5.79 -0.61 17.91
N ALA A 84 -4.59 -0.65 18.51
CA ALA A 84 -3.39 -1.18 17.87
C ALA A 84 -3.52 -2.66 17.51
N ALA A 85 -4.07 -3.48 18.41
CA ALA A 85 -4.30 -4.90 18.16
C ALA A 85 -5.33 -5.12 17.03
N LEU A 86 -6.45 -4.39 17.06
CA LEU A 86 -7.48 -4.46 16.03
C LEU A 86 -6.94 -4.03 14.66
N TYR A 87 -6.18 -2.94 14.63
CA TYR A 87 -5.53 -2.47 13.41
C TYR A 87 -4.58 -3.54 12.85
N PHE A 88 -3.69 -4.05 13.67
CA PHE A 88 -2.73 -5.10 13.26
C PHE A 88 -3.44 -6.35 12.74
N CYS A 89 -4.46 -6.84 13.44
CA CYS A 89 -5.24 -8.01 13.04
C CYS A 89 -5.97 -7.76 11.71
N SER A 90 -6.70 -6.64 11.60
CA SER A 90 -7.46 -6.32 10.38
C SER A 90 -6.57 -6.15 9.16
N MET A 91 -5.43 -5.48 9.30
CA MET A 91 -4.48 -5.28 8.20
C MET A 91 -3.74 -6.57 7.84
N SER A 92 -3.44 -7.43 8.80
CA SER A 92 -2.86 -8.75 8.53
C SER A 92 -3.82 -9.63 7.75
N ILE A 93 -5.11 -9.67 8.12
CA ILE A 93 -6.16 -10.39 7.40
C ILE A 93 -6.35 -9.78 6.00
N THR A 94 -6.37 -8.46 5.89
CA THR A 94 -6.45 -7.76 4.61
C THR A 94 -5.30 -8.15 3.68
N LEU A 95 -4.06 -8.08 4.16
CA LEU A 95 -2.88 -8.44 3.37
C LEU A 95 -2.92 -9.92 2.94
N ALA A 96 -3.21 -10.83 3.88
CA ALA A 96 -3.34 -12.25 3.57
C ALA A 96 -4.47 -12.51 2.55
N GLY A 97 -5.63 -11.91 2.73
CA GLY A 97 -6.77 -12.03 1.83
C GLY A 97 -6.46 -11.52 0.42
N ILE A 98 -5.82 -10.34 0.31
CA ILE A 98 -5.39 -9.78 -0.98
C ILE A 98 -4.35 -10.67 -1.66
N LEU A 99 -3.39 -11.23 -0.93
CA LEU A 99 -2.38 -12.14 -1.47
C LEU A 99 -2.99 -13.46 -1.95
N CYS A 100 -3.91 -14.03 -1.18
CA CYS A 100 -4.66 -15.22 -1.58
C CYS A 100 -5.52 -14.96 -2.82
N TYR A 101 -6.26 -13.85 -2.84
CA TYR A 101 -7.05 -13.41 -3.99
C TYR A 101 -6.17 -13.23 -5.24
N ARG A 102 -5.05 -12.52 -5.11
CA ARG A 102 -4.09 -12.33 -6.20
C ARG A 102 -3.60 -13.66 -6.76
N ARG A 103 -3.26 -14.64 -5.90
CA ARG A 103 -2.85 -15.98 -6.33
C ARG A 103 -3.97 -16.69 -7.09
N ALA A 104 -5.19 -16.68 -6.55
CA ALA A 104 -6.37 -17.30 -7.17
C ALA A 104 -6.69 -16.69 -8.55
N ARG A 105 -6.40 -15.40 -8.74
CA ARG A 105 -6.58 -14.69 -10.02
C ARG A 105 -5.41 -14.85 -11.00
N GLY A 106 -4.42 -15.68 -10.68
CA GLY A 106 -3.26 -15.91 -11.53
C GLY A 106 -2.28 -14.73 -11.57
N GLY A 107 -2.25 -13.89 -10.55
CA GLY A 107 -1.24 -12.87 -10.35
C GLY A 107 0.12 -13.51 -10.09
N SER A 108 1.03 -13.42 -11.07
CA SER A 108 2.39 -13.96 -11.00
C SER A 108 3.43 -12.86 -10.82
N GLY A 109 4.61 -13.23 -10.35
CA GLY A 109 5.75 -12.33 -10.16
C GLY A 109 5.92 -11.80 -8.73
N PRO A 110 7.07 -11.21 -8.43
CA PRO A 110 7.35 -10.63 -7.12
C PRO A 110 6.38 -9.47 -6.84
N TRP A 111 5.79 -9.47 -5.66
CA TRP A 111 4.79 -8.48 -5.26
C TRP A 111 5.41 -7.24 -4.62
N ALA A 112 6.62 -7.28 -4.15
CA ALA A 112 7.39 -6.09 -3.76
C ALA A 112 8.89 -6.42 -3.75
N ARG A 113 9.70 -5.45 -4.18
CA ARG A 113 11.15 -5.47 -3.98
C ARG A 113 11.51 -4.20 -3.23
N PHE A 114 11.53 -4.27 -1.91
CA PHE A 114 12.08 -3.18 -1.11
C PHE A 114 13.60 -3.21 -1.21
N SER A 115 14.18 -2.14 -1.75
CA SER A 115 15.63 -1.98 -1.82
C SER A 115 16.04 -0.73 -1.09
N ALA A 116 16.80 -0.88 -0.02
CA ALA A 116 17.41 0.26 0.67
C ALA A 116 18.57 0.89 -0.13
N ARG A 117 19.00 0.27 -1.24
CA ARG A 117 20.14 0.76 -2.04
C ARG A 117 19.88 2.10 -2.74
N GLY A 118 18.62 2.47 -2.95
CA GLY A 118 18.22 3.75 -3.54
C GLY A 118 17.84 4.83 -2.53
N LEU A 119 17.93 4.56 -1.22
CA LEU A 119 17.60 5.54 -0.19
C LEU A 119 18.66 6.66 -0.19
N ASN A 120 18.27 7.81 -0.73
CA ASN A 120 19.05 9.04 -0.66
C ASN A 120 18.49 9.90 0.49
N PRO A 121 19.30 10.24 1.53
CA PRO A 121 18.83 11.06 2.65
C PRO A 121 18.26 12.42 2.20
N ALA A 122 18.84 13.03 1.17
CA ALA A 122 18.32 14.28 0.65
C ALA A 122 16.94 14.10 0.01
N LEU A 123 16.71 13.00 -0.73
CA LEU A 123 15.41 12.68 -1.32
C LEU A 123 14.35 12.45 -0.22
N LEU A 124 14.72 11.76 0.85
CA LEU A 124 13.83 11.56 2.00
C LEU A 124 13.48 12.87 2.68
N LEU A 125 14.45 13.76 2.87
CA LEU A 125 14.22 15.08 3.42
C LEU A 125 13.26 15.90 2.53
N TRP A 126 13.51 15.93 1.23
CA TRP A 126 12.64 16.65 0.29
C TRP A 126 11.24 16.04 0.21
N ALA A 127 11.10 14.72 0.27
CA ALA A 127 9.79 14.07 0.33
C ALA A 127 9.04 14.47 1.61
N PHE A 128 9.72 14.53 2.75
CA PHE A 128 9.14 14.98 4.02
C PHE A 128 8.70 16.46 3.95
N VAL A 129 9.57 17.34 3.44
CA VAL A 129 9.25 18.77 3.26
C VAL A 129 8.06 18.94 2.32
N LEU A 130 8.02 18.19 1.23
CA LEU A 130 6.90 18.24 0.28
C LEU A 130 5.60 17.74 0.92
N MET A 131 5.62 16.64 1.67
CA MET A 131 4.45 16.14 2.40
C MET A 131 3.92 17.17 3.41
N PHE A 132 4.82 17.81 4.15
CA PHE A 132 4.45 18.86 5.10
C PHE A 132 3.84 20.06 4.37
N ALA A 133 4.46 20.54 3.31
CA ALA A 133 3.95 21.67 2.50
C ALA A 133 2.56 21.37 1.91
N VAL A 134 2.38 20.15 1.38
CA VAL A 134 1.09 19.68 0.86
C VAL A 134 0.04 19.67 1.99
N GLY A 135 0.38 19.18 3.17
CA GLY A 135 -0.52 19.21 4.34
C GLY A 135 -0.98 20.62 4.70
N VAL A 136 -0.05 21.58 4.74
CA VAL A 136 -0.36 23.00 5.00
C VAL A 136 -1.28 23.60 3.91
N VAL A 137 -1.02 23.29 2.64
CA VAL A 137 -1.85 23.79 1.51
C VAL A 137 -3.24 23.18 1.52
N LEU A 138 -3.37 21.90 1.89
CA LEU A 138 -4.66 21.21 1.94
C LEU A 138 -5.50 21.57 3.18
N GLU A 139 -4.87 22.00 4.25
CA GLU A 139 -5.54 22.29 5.54
C GLU A 139 -6.81 23.14 5.41
N PRO A 140 -6.82 24.29 4.69
CA PRO A 140 -8.03 25.10 4.54
C PRO A 140 -9.17 24.36 3.83
N LEU A 141 -8.83 23.50 2.83
CA LEU A 141 -9.81 22.70 2.12
C LEU A 141 -10.37 21.59 3.02
N LEU A 142 -9.51 20.93 3.78
CA LEU A 142 -9.90 19.83 4.67
C LEU A 142 -10.81 20.31 5.80
N ARG A 143 -10.60 21.52 6.32
CA ARG A 143 -11.47 22.14 7.36
C ARG A 143 -12.91 22.41 6.90
N LEU A 144 -13.16 22.46 5.60
CA LEU A 144 -14.52 22.63 5.06
C LEU A 144 -15.33 21.33 5.06
N MET A 145 -14.67 20.19 5.32
CA MET A 145 -15.29 18.88 5.29
C MET A 145 -15.66 18.41 6.70
N PRO A 146 -16.76 17.65 6.85
CA PRO A 146 -17.11 17.07 8.13
C PRO A 146 -16.07 16.02 8.55
N GLU A 147 -15.46 16.20 9.71
CA GLU A 147 -14.58 15.22 10.32
C GLU A 147 -15.36 14.31 11.26
N LEU A 148 -15.19 13.01 11.07
CA LEU A 148 -15.58 12.01 12.05
C LEU A 148 -14.40 11.81 13.00
N SER A 149 -14.45 12.43 14.18
CA SER A 149 -13.41 12.27 15.20
C SER A 149 -13.47 10.84 15.78
N LEU A 150 -12.53 10.00 15.36
CA LEU A 150 -12.33 8.69 15.97
C LEU A 150 -11.30 8.83 17.10
N GLU A 151 -11.70 8.45 18.29
CA GLU A 151 -10.76 8.35 19.41
C GLU A 151 -9.89 7.08 19.23
N VAL A 152 -8.61 7.29 19.00
CA VAL A 152 -7.63 6.19 18.79
C VAL A 152 -6.86 5.84 20.06
N GLY A 153 -7.20 6.46 21.20
CA GLY A 153 -6.48 6.31 22.46
C GLY A 153 -5.14 7.08 22.46
N ARG A 154 -4.34 6.85 23.50
CA ARG A 154 -3.05 7.53 23.72
C ARG A 154 -1.97 6.56 24.19
N GLY A 155 -0.71 6.96 24.01
CA GLY A 155 0.45 6.25 24.54
C GLY A 155 1.22 5.45 23.49
N PHE A 156 2.12 4.59 23.98
CA PHE A 156 3.07 3.83 23.15
C PHE A 156 2.40 3.02 22.02
N TRP A 157 1.31 2.33 22.34
CA TRP A 157 0.62 1.46 21.37
C TRP A 157 -0.04 2.22 20.23
N THR A 158 -0.56 3.41 20.52
CA THR A 158 -1.10 4.30 19.49
C THR A 158 0.01 4.76 18.55
N ILE A 159 1.17 5.18 19.10
CA ILE A 159 2.33 5.59 18.31
C ILE A 159 2.84 4.41 17.47
N LEU A 160 2.99 3.23 18.07
CA LEU A 160 3.43 2.02 17.36
C LEU A 160 2.50 1.67 16.19
N SER A 161 1.19 1.78 16.41
CA SER A 161 0.20 1.51 15.36
C SER A 161 0.28 2.53 14.21
N LEU A 162 0.29 3.82 14.51
CA LEU A 162 0.24 4.87 13.50
C LEU A 162 1.57 5.10 12.78
N VAL A 163 2.70 4.92 13.50
CA VAL A 163 4.03 5.25 12.94
C VAL A 163 4.73 4.03 12.35
N ILE A 164 4.43 2.83 12.84
CA ILE A 164 5.11 1.61 12.39
C ILE A 164 4.17 0.69 11.62
N PHE A 165 3.06 0.26 12.22
CA PHE A 165 2.20 -0.74 11.58
C PHE A 165 1.48 -0.18 10.35
N ALA A 166 0.88 1.02 10.47
CA ALA A 166 0.14 1.60 9.36
C ALA A 166 1.02 1.78 8.12
N PRO A 167 2.16 2.49 8.17
CA PRO A 167 3.00 2.65 6.99
C PRO A 167 3.48 1.32 6.39
N ILE A 168 3.83 0.33 7.22
CA ILE A 168 4.29 -0.96 6.71
C ILE A 168 3.19 -1.66 5.92
N PHE A 169 2.00 -1.81 6.49
CA PHE A 169 0.90 -2.48 5.81
C PHE A 169 0.44 -1.73 4.57
N GLU A 170 0.34 -0.42 4.64
CA GLU A 170 -0.05 0.44 3.54
C GLU A 170 0.93 0.33 2.37
N GLU A 171 2.24 0.37 2.63
CA GLU A 171 3.25 0.18 1.60
C GLU A 171 3.21 -1.22 1.00
N LEU A 172 3.05 -2.27 1.83
CA LEU A 172 2.93 -3.64 1.35
C LEU A 172 1.73 -3.82 0.41
N ILE A 173 0.58 -3.28 0.77
CA ILE A 173 -0.65 -3.42 -0.01
C ILE A 173 -0.58 -2.51 -1.25
N CYS A 174 -0.34 -1.20 -1.06
CA CYS A 174 -0.50 -0.22 -2.14
C CYS A 174 0.69 -0.23 -3.11
N ARG A 175 1.93 -0.24 -2.62
CA ARG A 175 3.13 -0.24 -3.49
C ARG A 175 3.53 -1.66 -3.85
N GLY A 176 3.48 -2.58 -2.90
CA GLY A 176 3.81 -3.97 -3.15
C GLY A 176 2.83 -4.63 -4.13
N VAL A 177 1.57 -4.74 -3.74
CA VAL A 177 0.60 -5.52 -4.51
C VAL A 177 -0.07 -4.70 -5.61
N VAL A 178 -0.67 -3.54 -5.27
CA VAL A 178 -1.50 -2.78 -6.22
C VAL A 178 -0.64 -2.13 -7.30
N LEU A 179 0.29 -1.25 -6.92
CA LEU A 179 1.17 -0.53 -7.87
C LEU A 179 1.98 -1.52 -8.71
N GLY A 180 2.62 -2.50 -8.07
CA GLY A 180 3.44 -3.51 -8.76
C GLY A 180 2.65 -4.32 -9.79
N SER A 181 1.40 -4.67 -9.48
CA SER A 181 0.53 -5.42 -10.40
C SER A 181 0.02 -4.54 -11.55
N LEU A 182 -0.39 -3.31 -11.26
CA LEU A 182 -0.88 -2.35 -12.26
C LEU A 182 0.21 -1.91 -13.23
N ARG A 183 1.43 -1.65 -12.73
CA ARG A 183 2.57 -1.20 -13.55
C ARG A 183 2.87 -2.18 -14.69
N GLY A 184 2.78 -3.47 -14.41
CA GLY A 184 3.04 -4.51 -15.43
C GLY A 184 1.96 -4.63 -16.51
N LYS A 185 0.79 -3.99 -16.35
CA LYS A 185 -0.34 -4.10 -17.26
C LYS A 185 -0.71 -2.77 -17.93
N PHE A 186 -0.73 -1.68 -17.18
CA PHE A 186 -1.27 -0.38 -17.60
C PHE A 186 -0.20 0.71 -17.73
N GLY A 187 1.07 0.37 -17.47
CA GLY A 187 2.17 1.33 -17.48
C GLY A 187 2.33 2.08 -16.15
N VAL A 188 3.41 2.87 -16.05
CA VAL A 188 3.83 3.51 -14.80
C VAL A 188 2.84 4.60 -14.35
N THR A 189 2.46 5.51 -15.25
CA THR A 189 1.59 6.65 -14.92
C THR A 189 0.21 6.21 -14.44
N THR A 190 -0.43 5.29 -15.17
CA THR A 190 -1.74 4.75 -14.76
C THR A 190 -1.64 4.01 -13.44
N ALA A 191 -0.61 3.20 -13.25
CA ALA A 191 -0.39 2.47 -12.01
C ALA A 191 -0.20 3.41 -10.83
N TRP A 192 0.57 4.47 -11.00
CA TRP A 192 0.82 5.51 -10.01
C TRP A 192 -0.48 6.20 -9.59
N LEU A 193 -1.25 6.73 -10.54
CA LEU A 193 -2.50 7.43 -10.26
C LEU A 193 -3.52 6.52 -9.57
N VAL A 194 -3.74 5.31 -10.13
CA VAL A 194 -4.73 4.37 -9.60
C VAL A 194 -4.34 3.85 -8.21
N SER A 195 -3.06 3.55 -7.97
CA SER A 195 -2.62 3.10 -6.64
C SER A 195 -2.69 4.20 -5.59
N SER A 196 -2.48 5.47 -5.97
CA SER A 196 -2.64 6.61 -5.08
C SER A 196 -4.11 6.85 -4.71
N LEU A 197 -5.02 6.75 -5.68
CA LEU A 197 -6.45 6.80 -5.42
C LEU A 197 -6.92 5.61 -4.56
N PHE A 198 -6.43 4.41 -4.85
CA PHE A 198 -6.72 3.22 -4.05
C PHE A 198 -6.28 3.40 -2.60
N PHE A 199 -5.08 3.96 -2.39
CA PHE A 199 -4.55 4.30 -1.07
C PHE A 199 -5.47 5.27 -0.33
N GLY A 200 -5.93 6.32 -1.01
CA GLY A 200 -6.91 7.25 -0.43
C GLY A 200 -8.19 6.56 -0.01
N VAL A 201 -8.81 5.80 -0.91
CA VAL A 201 -10.10 5.13 -0.66
C VAL A 201 -10.03 4.15 0.50
N LEU A 202 -8.89 3.51 0.76
CA LEU A 202 -8.71 2.62 1.93
C LEU A 202 -8.96 3.31 3.27
N HIS A 203 -8.84 4.63 3.35
CA HIS A 203 -9.05 5.38 4.59
C HIS A 203 -10.54 5.61 4.94
N GLY A 204 -11.44 5.51 3.95
CA GLY A 204 -12.90 5.51 4.14
C GLY A 204 -13.53 6.85 4.50
N GLN A 205 -12.82 7.76 5.18
CA GLN A 205 -13.33 9.10 5.55
C GLN A 205 -13.01 10.12 4.46
N PRO A 206 -13.95 10.98 4.02
CA PRO A 206 -13.74 11.91 2.91
C PRO A 206 -12.49 12.79 3.05
N VAL A 207 -12.26 13.36 4.23
CA VAL A 207 -11.08 14.17 4.55
C VAL A 207 -9.79 13.35 4.37
N GLN A 208 -9.78 12.15 4.93
CA GLN A 208 -8.62 11.25 4.86
C GLN A 208 -8.42 10.71 3.45
N VAL A 209 -9.50 10.44 2.69
CA VAL A 209 -9.43 10.01 1.29
C VAL A 209 -8.65 11.03 0.45
N ILE A 210 -8.99 12.32 0.57
CA ILE A 210 -8.30 13.37 -0.18
C ILE A 210 -6.85 13.47 0.27
N ASN A 211 -6.61 13.62 1.56
CA ASN A 211 -5.26 13.77 2.11
C ASN A 211 -4.37 12.57 1.75
N ALA A 212 -4.84 11.35 1.98
CA ALA A 212 -4.09 10.14 1.67
C ALA A 212 -3.87 9.96 0.16
N THR A 213 -4.85 10.33 -0.70
CA THR A 213 -4.64 10.30 -2.16
C THR A 213 -3.48 11.20 -2.57
N VAL A 214 -3.42 12.43 -2.05
CA VAL A 214 -2.34 13.38 -2.37
C VAL A 214 -1.00 12.88 -1.82
N ILE A 215 -0.97 12.38 -0.59
CA ILE A 215 0.22 11.72 -0.03
C ILE A 215 0.63 10.52 -0.90
N GLY A 216 -0.34 9.74 -1.34
CA GLY A 216 -0.12 8.61 -2.25
C GLY A 216 0.53 9.01 -3.56
N LEU A 217 0.14 10.16 -4.13
CA LEU A 217 0.76 10.71 -5.34
C LEU A 217 2.22 11.11 -5.09
N VAL A 218 2.51 11.78 -3.99
CA VAL A 218 3.89 12.17 -3.62
C VAL A 218 4.77 10.93 -3.41
N LEU A 219 4.33 9.99 -2.59
CA LEU A 219 5.08 8.78 -2.29
C LEU A 219 5.26 7.88 -3.51
N GLY A 220 4.22 7.76 -4.35
CA GLY A 220 4.29 6.96 -5.57
C GLY A 220 5.18 7.58 -6.65
N TYR A 221 5.40 8.89 -6.63
CA TYR A 221 6.35 9.57 -7.51
C TYR A 221 7.81 9.28 -7.11
N VAL A 222 8.06 9.17 -5.81
CA VAL A 222 9.40 8.88 -5.26
C VAL A 222 9.77 7.40 -5.41
N TYR A 223 8.78 6.51 -5.50
CA TYR A 223 8.95 5.06 -5.63
C TYR A 223 9.29 4.65 -7.08
#